data_5c49a1c7accbffd98ee7536c650b2b37
#
_entry.id   5c49a1c7accbffd98ee7536c650b2b37
#
_cell.length_a   1.000
_cell.length_b   1.000
_cell.length_c   1.000
_cell.angle_alpha   90.00
_cell.angle_beta   90.00
_cell.angle_gamma   90.00
#
_symmetry.space_group_name_H-M   'P 1'
#
loop_
_entity.id
_entity.type
_entity.pdbx_description
1 polymer ?
#
loop_
_entity_poly.entity_id
_entity_poly.type
_entity_poly.pdbx_seq_one_letter_code
_entity_poly.pdbx_strand_id
1 'polypeptide(L)'
;ILCPQMSPFHFGILQAAFNTCGYHLEVLPNDNKHAVDVGLKYVNNDACYPSLMVVGQVMDALLSGKYDLNKTAVIMSQTGGGCRASNYIAFIRRALKKTGMEQVPVISTNLSGLESNPGFKLTLPLIKRVCYGAVFGDILMKCVYRMRPYEVEEGIVNRKHKIWEQRVISFLTGSSVSHSQFKKMCHEMVHEFDMIPITGEKKPRVGIVGEILVKFLPAANNHLAELLEAEGAEAVCPDLIDFINYCFYNQNFKCEFLGFKKNKATIANWGIKAIEWLRKPMNEALAQSRHFTPSANIADLAKMAEPIVSPGNQTGEGWFLTGEMME
;
A
#
# COMPACT_ATOMS: atom_id res chain seq x y z
N ILE A 1 4.50 16.73 8.16
CA ILE A 1 3.24 16.00 7.90
C ILE A 1 3.43 14.60 8.43
N LEU A 2 2.58 14.17 9.39
CA LEU A 2 2.61 12.82 9.96
C LEU A 2 1.73 11.88 9.13
N CYS A 3 2.27 10.72 8.78
CA CYS A 3 1.58 9.69 8.01
C CYS A 3 1.59 8.38 8.80
N PRO A 4 0.44 7.76 9.09
CA PRO A 4 0.43 6.44 9.71
C PRO A 4 1.17 5.41 8.86
N GLN A 5 1.91 4.51 9.48
CA GLN A 5 2.50 3.35 8.80
C GLN A 5 1.40 2.38 8.40
N MET A 6 1.40 1.97 7.14
CA MET A 6 0.42 1.01 6.61
C MET A 6 1.08 -0.15 5.84
N SER A 7 2.32 0.04 5.37
CA SER A 7 3.09 -0.99 4.67
C SER A 7 4.58 -0.67 4.72
N PRO A 8 5.39 -1.42 5.48
CA PRO A 8 6.84 -1.17 5.62
C PRO A 8 7.60 -1.19 4.30
N PHE A 9 7.21 -2.04 3.34
CA PHE A 9 7.86 -2.10 2.03
C PHE A 9 7.64 -0.86 1.17
N HIS A 10 6.58 -0.08 1.42
CA HIS A 10 6.16 1.02 0.56
C HIS A 10 6.37 2.38 1.21
N PHE A 11 5.98 2.55 2.47
CA PHE A 11 5.79 3.89 3.05
C PHE A 11 7.10 4.65 3.28
N GLY A 12 8.21 3.96 3.57
CA GLY A 12 9.53 4.59 3.63
C GLY A 12 9.97 5.15 2.27
N ILE A 13 9.70 4.43 1.18
CA ILE A 13 9.96 4.86 -0.20
C ILE A 13 9.07 6.05 -0.57
N LEU A 14 7.78 5.99 -0.21
CA LEU A 14 6.83 7.08 -0.47
C LEU A 14 7.20 8.34 0.32
N GLN A 15 7.64 8.22 1.57
CA GLN A 15 8.14 9.33 2.37
C GLN A 15 9.27 10.08 1.64
N ALA A 16 10.22 9.36 1.07
CA ALA A 16 11.32 9.96 0.32
C ALA A 16 10.84 10.73 -0.92
N ALA A 17 9.83 10.18 -1.63
CA ALA A 17 9.21 10.83 -2.77
C ALA A 17 8.53 12.16 -2.39
N PHE A 18 7.79 12.19 -1.29
CA PHE A 18 7.15 13.41 -0.77
C PHE A 18 8.17 14.46 -0.35
N ASN A 19 9.20 14.05 0.40
CA ASN A 19 10.23 14.94 0.92
C ASN A 19 11.02 15.62 -0.20
N THR A 20 11.23 14.94 -1.32
CA THR A 20 11.87 15.50 -2.51
C THR A 20 11.01 16.54 -3.22
N CYS A 21 9.70 16.48 -3.06
CA CYS A 21 8.75 17.39 -3.72
C CYS A 21 8.32 18.57 -2.83
N GLY A 22 9.09 18.90 -1.79
CA GLY A 22 8.89 20.07 -0.95
C GLY A 22 7.93 19.85 0.23
N TYR A 23 7.53 18.62 0.50
CA TYR A 23 6.79 18.24 1.70
C TYR A 23 7.72 17.60 2.72
N HIS A 24 7.53 17.90 3.98
CA HIS A 24 8.21 17.22 5.07
C HIS A 24 7.28 16.16 5.66
N LEU A 25 7.27 14.96 5.03
CA LEU A 25 6.46 13.83 5.45
C LEU A 25 7.28 12.91 6.35
N GLU A 26 6.70 12.48 7.44
CA GLU A 26 7.25 11.50 8.38
C GLU A 26 6.25 10.36 8.53
N VAL A 27 6.69 9.14 8.19
CA VAL A 27 5.93 7.93 8.44
C VAL A 27 6.12 7.52 9.88
N LEU A 28 5.03 7.34 10.60
CA LEU A 28 5.06 7.07 12.04
C LEU A 28 5.60 5.66 12.33
N PRO A 29 6.56 5.53 13.26
CA PRO A 29 7.16 4.24 13.60
C PRO A 29 6.39 3.46 14.69
N ASN A 30 5.32 4.03 15.25
CA ASN A 30 4.59 3.51 16.39
C ASN A 30 3.42 2.58 15.98
N ASP A 31 3.67 1.65 15.09
CA ASP A 31 2.73 0.63 14.62
C ASP A 31 2.68 -0.59 15.54
N ASN A 32 2.40 -0.38 16.82
CA ASN A 32 2.44 -1.40 17.86
C ASN A 32 1.14 -1.47 18.67
N LYS A 33 1.07 -2.41 19.61
CA LYS A 33 -0.09 -2.59 20.49
C LYS A 33 -0.46 -1.32 21.26
N HIS A 34 0.52 -0.52 21.69
CA HIS A 34 0.26 0.73 22.41
C HIS A 34 -0.55 1.71 21.56
N ALA A 35 -0.23 1.82 20.25
CA ALA A 35 -1.03 2.64 19.34
C ALA A 35 -2.49 2.15 19.26
N VAL A 36 -2.74 0.84 19.25
CA VAL A 36 -4.11 0.29 19.30
C VAL A 36 -4.82 0.69 20.60
N ASP A 37 -4.15 0.55 21.75
CA ASP A 37 -4.69 0.93 23.06
C ASP A 37 -5.01 2.43 23.14
N VAL A 38 -4.19 3.28 22.52
CA VAL A 38 -4.49 4.71 22.37
C VAL A 38 -5.69 4.92 21.44
N GLY A 39 -5.75 4.21 20.32
CA GLY A 39 -6.87 4.29 19.37
C GLY A 39 -8.21 3.96 20.01
N LEU A 40 -8.27 2.96 20.87
CA LEU A 40 -9.48 2.56 21.62
C LEU A 40 -10.04 3.68 22.52
N LYS A 41 -9.22 4.66 22.93
CA LYS A 41 -9.70 5.81 23.72
C LYS A 41 -10.47 6.83 22.89
N TYR A 42 -10.23 6.87 21.58
CA TYR A 42 -10.75 7.92 20.69
C TYR A 42 -11.71 7.39 19.62
N VAL A 43 -11.63 6.12 19.27
CA VAL A 43 -12.50 5.46 18.30
C VAL A 43 -13.36 4.44 19.02
N ASN A 44 -14.62 4.31 18.61
CA ASN A 44 -15.50 3.26 19.12
C ASN A 44 -14.91 1.88 18.79
N ASN A 45 -14.89 0.97 19.77
CA ASN A 45 -14.43 -0.42 19.60
C ASN A 45 -15.25 -1.23 18.58
N ASP A 46 -16.47 -0.81 18.25
CA ASP A 46 -17.28 -1.38 17.16
C ASP A 46 -16.80 -0.94 15.76
N ALA A 47 -15.84 -0.02 15.68
CA ALA A 47 -15.19 0.33 14.41
C ALA A 47 -14.21 -0.78 14.00
N CYS A 48 -13.86 -0.82 12.70
CA CYS A 48 -12.90 -1.80 12.20
C CYS A 48 -11.51 -1.60 12.83
N TYR A 49 -10.77 -2.69 13.00
CA TYR A 49 -9.43 -2.68 13.60
C TYR A 49 -8.45 -1.71 12.92
N PRO A 50 -8.41 -1.59 11.57
CA PRO A 50 -7.57 -0.59 10.90
C PRO A 50 -7.82 0.85 11.38
N SER A 51 -9.07 1.21 11.69
CA SER A 51 -9.37 2.56 12.19
C SER A 51 -8.77 2.83 13.57
N LEU A 52 -8.73 1.79 14.43
CA LEU A 52 -8.08 1.89 15.74
C LEU A 52 -6.58 2.09 15.58
N MET A 53 -5.94 1.30 14.71
CA MET A 53 -4.51 1.38 14.46
C MET A 53 -4.11 2.75 13.88
N VAL A 54 -4.80 3.23 12.85
CA VAL A 54 -4.50 4.50 12.19
C VAL A 54 -4.69 5.70 13.13
N VAL A 55 -5.84 5.77 13.80
CA VAL A 55 -6.11 6.86 14.75
C VAL A 55 -5.17 6.79 15.94
N GLY A 56 -4.88 5.57 16.40
CA GLY A 56 -3.97 5.33 17.50
C GLY A 56 -2.55 5.80 17.22
N GLN A 57 -1.97 5.45 16.07
CA GLN A 57 -0.65 5.92 15.66
C GLN A 57 -0.57 7.46 15.66
N VAL A 58 -1.57 8.11 15.06
CA VAL A 58 -1.63 9.58 14.99
C VAL A 58 -1.75 10.20 16.38
N MET A 59 -2.68 9.72 17.20
CA MET A 59 -2.92 10.29 18.52
C MET A 59 -1.76 10.03 19.49
N ASP A 60 -1.17 8.85 19.46
CA ASP A 60 0.01 8.52 20.24
C ASP A 60 1.19 9.45 19.89
N ALA A 61 1.44 9.66 18.61
CA ALA A 61 2.47 10.57 18.13
C ALA A 61 2.22 12.01 18.61
N LEU A 62 1.01 12.54 18.42
CA LEU A 62 0.68 13.92 18.79
C LEU A 62 0.67 14.14 20.31
N LEU A 63 0.26 13.14 21.09
CA LEU A 63 0.26 13.20 22.56
C LEU A 63 1.65 13.01 23.17
N SER A 64 2.62 12.50 22.41
CA SER A 64 3.99 12.28 22.89
C SER A 64 4.75 13.56 23.25
N GLY A 65 4.27 14.73 22.82
CA GLY A 65 4.95 16.01 23.00
C GLY A 65 6.17 16.25 22.10
N LYS A 66 6.48 15.32 21.18
CA LYS A 66 7.60 15.45 20.24
C LYS A 66 7.36 16.44 19.11
N TYR A 67 6.11 16.74 18.81
CA TYR A 67 5.72 17.56 17.66
C TYR A 67 5.12 18.88 18.07
N ASP A 68 5.55 19.98 17.45
CA ASP A 68 4.91 21.29 17.57
C ASP A 68 3.57 21.26 16.83
N LEU A 69 2.47 21.24 17.56
CA LEU A 69 1.11 21.10 17.02
C LEU A 69 0.74 22.25 16.04
N ASN A 70 1.37 23.42 16.18
CA ASN A 70 1.14 24.56 15.29
C ASN A 70 1.89 24.45 13.94
N LYS A 71 2.84 23.49 13.84
CA LYS A 71 3.63 23.23 12.62
C LYS A 71 3.40 21.84 12.07
N THR A 72 2.47 21.09 12.66
CA THR A 72 2.21 19.69 12.31
C THR A 72 0.88 19.56 11.58
N ALA A 73 0.86 18.72 10.56
CA ALA A 73 -0.34 18.26 9.87
C ALA A 73 -0.36 16.72 9.85
N VAL A 74 -1.51 16.13 9.69
CA VAL A 74 -1.68 14.70 9.46
C VAL A 74 -2.14 14.45 8.03
N ILE A 75 -1.69 13.38 7.39
CA ILE A 75 -2.16 12.97 6.07
C ILE A 75 -2.75 11.56 6.15
N MET A 76 -3.89 11.37 5.47
CA MET A 76 -4.54 10.07 5.37
C MET A 76 -5.29 9.92 4.05
N SER A 77 -5.34 8.71 3.51
CA SER A 77 -6.14 8.40 2.34
C SER A 77 -7.63 8.33 2.69
N GLN A 78 -8.49 8.69 1.73
CA GLN A 78 -9.94 8.62 1.84
C GLN A 78 -10.51 7.96 0.59
N THR A 79 -11.04 6.75 0.73
CA THR A 79 -11.43 5.92 -0.42
C THR A 79 -12.74 6.37 -1.08
N GLY A 80 -13.66 6.97 -0.33
CA GLY A 80 -14.96 7.45 -0.83
C GLY A 80 -15.97 6.33 -1.15
N GLY A 81 -15.69 5.10 -0.74
CA GLY A 81 -16.58 3.95 -0.87
C GLY A 81 -17.46 3.70 0.36
N GLY A 82 -18.18 2.59 0.37
CA GLY A 82 -18.99 2.13 1.50
C GLY A 82 -18.18 1.58 2.69
N CYS A 83 -16.86 1.64 2.63
CA CYS A 83 -15.95 1.20 3.68
C CYS A 83 -15.69 2.30 4.71
N ARG A 84 -15.39 1.93 5.96
CA ARG A 84 -15.01 2.86 7.03
C ARG A 84 -13.71 3.61 6.78
N ALA A 85 -12.85 3.12 5.88
CA ALA A 85 -11.67 3.85 5.40
C ALA A 85 -12.01 5.25 4.84
N SER A 86 -13.23 5.43 4.32
CA SER A 86 -13.74 6.76 3.95
C SER A 86 -13.91 7.72 5.12
N ASN A 87 -13.97 7.21 6.36
CA ASN A 87 -14.24 7.97 7.59
C ASN A 87 -13.01 8.11 8.51
N TYR A 88 -11.84 7.55 8.17
CA TYR A 88 -10.64 7.70 9.02
C TYR A 88 -10.29 9.16 9.26
N ILE A 89 -10.43 10.01 8.26
CA ILE A 89 -10.27 11.47 8.38
C ILE A 89 -11.19 12.06 9.47
N ALA A 90 -12.47 11.68 9.45
CA ALA A 90 -13.44 12.15 10.45
C ALA A 90 -13.13 11.60 11.85
N PHE A 91 -12.66 10.37 11.97
CA PHE A 91 -12.24 9.81 13.26
C PHE A 91 -11.03 10.54 13.83
N ILE A 92 -10.01 10.83 13.01
CA ILE A 92 -8.84 11.61 13.42
C ILE A 92 -9.29 12.99 13.87
N ARG A 93 -10.09 13.72 13.08
CA ARG A 93 -10.60 15.06 13.45
C ARG A 93 -11.39 15.03 14.77
N ARG A 94 -12.22 14.00 14.96
CA ARG A 94 -12.96 13.83 16.24
C ARG A 94 -12.02 13.58 17.41
N ALA A 95 -10.97 12.78 17.22
CA ALA A 95 -9.97 12.53 18.26
C ALA A 95 -9.21 13.83 18.62
N LEU A 96 -8.78 14.59 17.61
CA LEU A 96 -8.15 15.90 17.79
C LEU A 96 -9.05 16.87 18.58
N LYS A 97 -10.34 16.91 18.24
CA LYS A 97 -11.32 17.75 18.98
C LYS A 97 -11.44 17.33 20.43
N LYS A 98 -11.48 16.03 20.73
CA LYS A 98 -11.54 15.52 22.12
C LYS A 98 -10.33 15.91 22.97
N THR A 99 -9.20 16.16 22.33
CA THR A 99 -7.92 16.46 23.00
C THR A 99 -7.51 17.94 22.93
N GLY A 100 -8.35 18.79 22.35
CA GLY A 100 -8.04 20.22 22.20
C GLY A 100 -6.94 20.52 21.18
N MET A 101 -6.75 19.62 20.19
CA MET A 101 -5.73 19.73 19.13
C MET A 101 -6.34 20.06 17.76
N GLU A 102 -7.47 20.76 17.72
CA GLU A 102 -8.23 21.07 16.50
C GLU A 102 -7.43 21.91 15.48
N GLN A 103 -6.38 22.60 15.93
CA GLN A 103 -5.47 23.35 15.08
C GLN A 103 -4.62 22.49 14.16
N VAL A 104 -4.48 21.18 14.44
CA VAL A 104 -3.72 20.25 13.59
C VAL A 104 -4.56 19.91 12.36
N PRO A 105 -4.18 20.35 11.13
CA PRO A 105 -4.93 20.04 9.93
C PRO A 105 -4.79 18.59 9.54
N VAL A 106 -5.88 18.00 9.05
CA VAL A 106 -5.92 16.63 8.52
C VAL A 106 -6.12 16.69 7.02
N ILE A 107 -5.07 16.34 6.28
CA ILE A 107 -5.03 16.34 4.81
C ILE A 107 -5.65 15.04 4.31
N SER A 108 -6.69 15.17 3.49
CA SER A 108 -7.35 14.05 2.82
C SER A 108 -6.74 13.83 1.44
N THR A 109 -6.10 12.67 1.22
CA THR A 109 -5.73 12.24 -0.13
C THR A 109 -6.87 11.42 -0.70
N ASN A 110 -7.68 12.03 -1.54
CA ASN A 110 -8.81 11.37 -2.16
C ASN A 110 -8.81 11.54 -3.68
N LEU A 111 -9.08 10.46 -4.41
CA LEU A 111 -9.21 10.47 -5.86
C LEU A 111 -10.62 10.87 -6.33
N SER A 112 -11.58 10.92 -5.43
CA SER A 112 -13.00 11.21 -5.73
C SER A 112 -13.38 12.68 -5.57
N GLY A 113 -12.45 13.55 -5.16
CA GLY A 113 -12.70 14.98 -4.97
C GLY A 113 -13.64 15.29 -3.79
N LEU A 114 -13.64 14.43 -2.75
CA LEU A 114 -14.51 14.58 -1.57
C LEU A 114 -14.17 15.81 -0.74
N GLU A 115 -12.88 16.16 -0.67
CA GLU A 115 -12.39 17.31 0.08
C GLU A 115 -11.30 18.04 -0.70
N SER A 116 -11.22 19.35 -0.49
CA SER A 116 -10.11 20.17 -0.95
C SER A 116 -9.16 20.46 0.21
N ASN A 117 -7.85 20.39 -0.04
CA ASN A 117 -6.82 20.63 0.97
C ASN A 117 -6.02 21.87 0.58
N PRO A 118 -6.37 23.07 1.07
CA PRO A 118 -5.60 24.27 0.80
C PRO A 118 -4.15 24.10 1.26
N GLY A 119 -3.21 24.40 0.35
CA GLY A 119 -1.77 24.25 0.64
C GLY A 119 -1.16 22.87 0.33
N PHE A 120 -1.96 21.83 0.09
CA PHE A 120 -1.47 20.53 -0.37
C PHE A 120 -1.84 20.30 -1.84
N LYS A 121 -0.84 20.04 -2.69
CA LYS A 121 -1.02 19.83 -4.13
C LYS A 121 -0.31 18.56 -4.58
N LEU A 122 -1.03 17.69 -5.24
CA LEU A 122 -0.45 16.56 -5.96
C LEU A 122 0.12 17.04 -7.30
N THR A 123 1.43 17.35 -7.32
CA THR A 123 2.12 17.76 -8.53
C THR A 123 2.47 16.56 -9.41
N LEU A 124 2.61 16.77 -10.73
CA LEU A 124 3.02 15.68 -11.63
C LEU A 124 4.36 15.02 -11.24
N PRO A 125 5.41 15.77 -10.81
CA PRO A 125 6.62 15.15 -10.30
C PRO A 125 6.42 14.29 -9.07
N LEU A 126 5.55 14.70 -8.14
CA LEU A 126 5.21 13.91 -6.94
C LEU A 126 4.45 12.63 -7.34
N ILE A 127 3.39 12.77 -8.15
CA ILE A 127 2.60 11.62 -8.61
C ILE A 127 3.51 10.58 -9.29
N LYS A 128 4.40 11.02 -10.18
CA LYS A 128 5.34 10.12 -10.86
C LYS A 128 6.23 9.36 -9.89
N ARG A 129 6.82 10.05 -8.89
CA ARG A 129 7.68 9.42 -7.88
C ARG A 129 6.90 8.45 -6.99
N VAL A 130 5.70 8.83 -6.57
CA VAL A 130 4.81 7.97 -5.76
C VAL A 130 4.43 6.71 -6.54
N CYS A 131 4.06 6.85 -7.81
CA CYS A 131 3.71 5.69 -8.64
C CYS A 131 4.90 4.74 -8.85
N TYR A 132 6.10 5.27 -9.14
CA TYR A 132 7.29 4.42 -9.24
C TYR A 132 7.66 3.79 -7.92
N GLY A 133 7.54 4.54 -6.81
CA GLY A 133 7.78 4.04 -5.47
C GLY A 133 6.84 2.90 -5.09
N ALA A 134 5.57 2.98 -5.44
CA ALA A 134 4.60 1.92 -5.22
C ALA A 134 4.96 0.63 -5.96
N VAL A 135 5.31 0.73 -7.26
CA VAL A 135 5.75 -0.45 -8.03
C VAL A 135 7.03 -1.06 -7.46
N PHE A 136 8.01 -0.25 -7.05
CA PHE A 136 9.22 -0.78 -6.42
C PHE A 136 8.93 -1.45 -5.07
N GLY A 137 8.01 -0.91 -4.28
CA GLY A 137 7.56 -1.54 -3.04
C GLY A 137 6.94 -2.92 -3.29
N ASP A 138 6.09 -3.05 -4.30
CA ASP A 138 5.51 -4.34 -4.70
C ASP A 138 6.58 -5.34 -5.15
N ILE A 139 7.55 -4.92 -5.98
CA ILE A 139 8.66 -5.80 -6.39
C ILE A 139 9.47 -6.25 -5.17
N LEU A 140 9.85 -5.33 -4.28
CA LEU A 140 10.63 -5.66 -3.09
C LEU A 140 9.89 -6.65 -2.19
N MET A 141 8.62 -6.39 -1.91
CA MET A 141 7.79 -7.27 -1.09
C MET A 141 7.70 -8.68 -1.70
N LYS A 142 7.39 -8.76 -2.99
CA LYS A 142 7.28 -10.03 -3.73
C LYS A 142 8.61 -10.79 -3.74
N CYS A 143 9.71 -10.12 -4.00
CA CYS A 143 11.04 -10.72 -3.98
C CYS A 143 11.44 -11.21 -2.60
N VAL A 144 11.19 -10.43 -1.56
CA VAL A 144 11.56 -10.80 -0.18
C VAL A 144 10.75 -12.02 0.28
N TYR A 145 9.42 -11.98 0.17
CA TYR A 145 8.58 -13.08 0.64
C TYR A 145 8.82 -14.38 -0.14
N ARG A 146 9.15 -14.28 -1.43
CA ARG A 146 9.45 -15.44 -2.26
C ARG A 146 10.81 -16.05 -1.94
N MET A 147 11.85 -15.26 -1.67
CA MET A 147 13.22 -15.76 -1.56
C MET A 147 13.64 -16.07 -0.12
N ARG A 148 13.16 -15.31 0.87
CA ARG A 148 13.58 -15.42 2.27
C ARG A 148 13.36 -16.81 2.88
N PRO A 149 12.24 -17.52 2.64
CA PRO A 149 12.04 -18.86 3.20
C PRO A 149 13.03 -19.92 2.68
N TYR A 150 13.69 -19.63 1.56
CA TYR A 150 14.57 -20.58 0.86
C TYR A 150 16.04 -20.18 0.87
N GLU A 151 16.41 -19.04 1.46
CA GLU A 151 17.80 -18.57 1.47
C GLU A 151 18.75 -19.58 2.11
N VAL A 152 19.91 -19.84 1.45
CA VAL A 152 20.96 -20.73 1.98
C VAL A 152 21.78 -20.01 3.04
N GLU A 153 22.06 -18.73 2.82
CA GLU A 153 22.77 -17.87 3.77
C GLU A 153 21.75 -17.01 4.50
N GLU A 154 21.58 -17.25 5.79
CA GLU A 154 20.62 -16.54 6.64
C GLU A 154 20.78 -15.01 6.57
N GLY A 155 19.68 -14.34 6.30
CA GLY A 155 19.58 -12.88 6.24
C GLY A 155 20.14 -12.24 4.96
N ILE A 156 20.57 -13.00 3.94
CA ILE A 156 21.01 -12.43 2.66
C ILE A 156 19.90 -11.68 1.95
N VAL A 157 18.67 -12.19 1.99
CA VAL A 157 17.49 -11.56 1.37
C VAL A 157 17.18 -10.22 2.06
N ASN A 158 17.23 -10.18 3.40
CA ASN A 158 16.98 -8.95 4.15
C ASN A 158 18.10 -7.89 3.93
N ARG A 159 19.35 -8.32 3.77
CA ARG A 159 20.46 -7.41 3.39
C ARG A 159 20.25 -6.86 1.98
N LYS A 160 19.87 -7.70 1.04
CA LYS A 160 19.57 -7.30 -0.34
C LYS A 160 18.38 -6.33 -0.39
N HIS A 161 17.33 -6.58 0.39
CA HIS A 161 16.19 -5.68 0.54
C HIS A 161 16.63 -4.27 0.96
N LYS A 162 17.42 -4.15 2.03
CA LYS A 162 17.92 -2.84 2.52
C LYS A 162 18.76 -2.11 1.47
N ILE A 163 19.59 -2.83 0.73
CA ILE A 163 20.40 -2.24 -0.35
C ILE A 163 19.50 -1.67 -1.44
N TRP A 164 18.50 -2.45 -1.87
CA TRP A 164 17.59 -2.03 -2.93
C TRP A 164 16.65 -0.91 -2.49
N GLU A 165 16.16 -0.94 -1.26
CA GLU A 165 15.38 0.16 -0.70
C GLU A 165 16.17 1.48 -0.78
N GLN A 166 17.44 1.50 -0.39
CA GLN A 166 18.31 2.68 -0.49
C GLN A 166 18.54 3.10 -1.95
N ARG A 167 18.75 2.16 -2.87
CA ARG A 167 18.90 2.45 -4.31
C ARG A 167 17.63 3.08 -4.89
N VAL A 168 16.45 2.56 -4.52
CA VAL A 168 15.14 3.11 -4.92
C VAL A 168 14.96 4.52 -4.36
N ILE A 169 15.22 4.72 -3.08
CA ILE A 169 15.17 6.05 -2.46
C ILE A 169 16.10 7.02 -3.18
N SER A 170 17.34 6.63 -3.43
CA SER A 170 18.31 7.46 -4.15
C SER A 170 17.83 7.82 -5.56
N PHE A 171 17.24 6.89 -6.29
CA PHE A 171 16.63 7.16 -7.59
C PHE A 171 15.46 8.14 -7.49
N LEU A 172 14.55 7.93 -6.57
CA LEU A 172 13.36 8.78 -6.41
C LEU A 172 13.69 10.18 -5.89
N THR A 173 14.78 10.34 -5.15
CA THR A 173 15.26 11.64 -4.65
C THR A 173 16.16 12.37 -5.64
N GLY A 174 16.54 11.73 -6.74
CA GLY A 174 17.32 12.34 -7.81
C GLY A 174 16.63 13.53 -8.47
N SER A 175 17.42 14.40 -9.10
CA SER A 175 16.94 15.60 -9.82
C SER A 175 15.99 15.25 -10.97
N SER A 176 16.21 14.12 -11.63
CA SER A 176 15.34 13.63 -12.70
C SER A 176 15.04 12.14 -12.50
N VAL A 177 13.78 11.78 -12.67
CA VAL A 177 13.30 10.38 -12.55
C VAL A 177 12.83 9.95 -13.94
N SER A 178 13.67 9.19 -14.67
CA SER A 178 13.36 8.75 -16.03
C SER A 178 12.66 7.39 -16.05
N HIS A 179 11.75 7.18 -17.01
CA HIS A 179 11.09 5.89 -17.21
C HIS A 179 12.07 4.80 -17.67
N SER A 180 13.06 5.16 -18.48
CA SER A 180 14.10 4.22 -18.94
C SER A 180 14.91 3.68 -17.76
N GLN A 181 15.32 4.55 -16.83
CA GLN A 181 16.05 4.12 -15.64
C GLN A 181 15.17 3.31 -14.69
N PHE A 182 13.89 3.71 -14.52
CA PHE A 182 12.91 2.92 -13.78
C PHE A 182 12.80 1.50 -14.32
N LYS A 183 12.60 1.35 -15.65
CA LYS A 183 12.55 0.04 -16.31
C LYS A 183 13.81 -0.78 -16.05
N LYS A 184 14.98 -0.19 -16.24
CA LYS A 184 16.27 -0.84 -15.99
C LYS A 184 16.36 -1.34 -14.53
N MET A 185 16.00 -0.51 -13.57
CA MET A 185 16.04 -0.87 -12.15
C MET A 185 15.06 -2.00 -11.79
N CYS A 186 13.87 -2.06 -12.39
CA CYS A 186 12.95 -3.20 -12.20
C CYS A 186 13.61 -4.52 -12.61
N HIS A 187 14.23 -4.56 -13.79
CA HIS A 187 14.93 -5.76 -14.27
C HIS A 187 16.16 -6.12 -13.42
N GLU A 188 16.98 -5.14 -13.04
CA GLU A 188 18.15 -5.35 -12.19
C GLU A 188 17.74 -5.88 -10.81
N MET A 189 16.70 -5.31 -10.20
CA MET A 189 16.20 -5.73 -8.88
C MET A 189 15.74 -7.18 -8.92
N VAL A 190 14.84 -7.52 -9.83
CA VAL A 190 14.34 -8.90 -9.95
C VAL A 190 15.48 -9.86 -10.24
N HIS A 191 16.39 -9.52 -11.16
CA HIS A 191 17.55 -10.35 -11.48
C HIS A 191 18.46 -10.58 -10.27
N GLU A 192 18.77 -9.54 -9.50
CA GLU A 192 19.65 -9.68 -8.33
C GLU A 192 19.03 -10.53 -7.22
N PHE A 193 17.70 -10.51 -7.05
CA PHE A 193 17.03 -11.44 -6.14
C PHE A 193 16.97 -12.86 -6.73
N ASP A 194 16.70 -13.00 -8.02
CA ASP A 194 16.65 -14.31 -8.71
C ASP A 194 17.98 -15.08 -8.68
N MET A 195 19.09 -14.36 -8.49
CA MET A 195 20.43 -14.93 -8.37
C MET A 195 20.83 -15.30 -6.94
N ILE A 196 20.01 -15.05 -5.94
CA ILE A 196 20.29 -15.47 -4.56
C ILE A 196 20.25 -17.00 -4.50
N PRO A 197 21.28 -17.67 -3.94
CA PRO A 197 21.25 -19.11 -3.74
C PRO A 197 20.11 -19.52 -2.81
N ILE A 198 19.29 -20.46 -3.26
CA ILE A 198 18.15 -21.00 -2.50
C ILE A 198 18.27 -22.50 -2.33
N THR A 199 17.64 -23.03 -1.28
CA THR A 199 17.49 -24.48 -1.07
C THR A 199 16.52 -25.04 -2.13
N GLY A 200 16.72 -26.31 -2.51
CA GLY A 200 15.83 -27.01 -3.46
C GLY A 200 14.53 -27.55 -2.84
N GLU A 201 14.31 -27.31 -1.55
CA GLU A 201 13.13 -27.78 -0.83
C GLU A 201 11.89 -26.99 -1.26
N LYS A 202 10.79 -27.70 -1.54
CA LYS A 202 9.51 -27.06 -1.84
C LYS A 202 8.73 -26.87 -0.53
N LYS A 203 8.38 -25.62 -0.23
CA LYS A 203 7.54 -25.26 0.91
C LYS A 203 6.10 -25.03 0.45
N PRO A 204 5.09 -25.30 1.31
CA PRO A 204 3.72 -24.93 1.01
C PRO A 204 3.61 -23.41 0.87
N ARG A 205 2.86 -22.96 -0.14
CA ARG A 205 2.60 -21.55 -0.40
C ARG A 205 1.28 -21.15 0.26
N VAL A 206 1.30 -20.10 1.05
CA VAL A 206 0.13 -19.61 1.80
C VAL A 206 -0.16 -18.16 1.41
N GLY A 207 -1.32 -17.94 0.80
CA GLY A 207 -1.79 -16.61 0.43
C GLY A 207 -2.20 -15.79 1.66
N ILE A 208 -1.68 -14.57 1.79
CA ILE A 208 -2.11 -13.58 2.79
C ILE A 208 -3.09 -12.66 2.10
N VAL A 209 -4.38 -12.89 2.32
CA VAL A 209 -5.48 -12.12 1.74
C VAL A 209 -6.28 -11.46 2.86
N GLY A 210 -6.66 -10.20 2.69
CA GLY A 210 -7.41 -9.46 3.69
C GLY A 210 -7.50 -7.96 3.40
N GLU A 211 -8.09 -7.24 4.35
CA GLU A 211 -8.17 -5.77 4.31
C GLU A 211 -6.77 -5.16 4.17
N ILE A 212 -6.66 -4.09 3.39
CA ILE A 212 -5.40 -3.56 2.90
C ILE A 212 -4.38 -3.22 4.02
N LEU A 213 -4.80 -2.56 5.11
CA LEU A 213 -3.88 -2.26 6.21
C LEU A 213 -3.47 -3.54 6.94
N VAL A 214 -4.42 -4.41 7.25
CA VAL A 214 -4.15 -5.67 7.96
C VAL A 214 -3.24 -6.58 7.14
N LYS A 215 -3.43 -6.63 5.82
CA LYS A 215 -2.60 -7.45 4.93
C LYS A 215 -1.15 -6.99 4.87
N PHE A 216 -0.91 -5.67 4.78
CA PHE A 216 0.42 -5.13 4.53
C PHE A 216 1.18 -4.67 5.78
N LEU A 217 0.52 -4.50 6.91
CA LEU A 217 1.16 -4.05 8.14
C LEU A 217 1.38 -5.23 9.11
N PRO A 218 2.63 -5.70 9.32
CA PRO A 218 2.91 -6.85 10.18
C PRO A 218 2.35 -6.70 11.60
N ALA A 219 2.44 -5.52 12.19
CA ALA A 219 1.87 -5.25 13.52
C ALA A 219 0.34 -5.39 13.58
N ALA A 220 -0.36 -5.25 12.45
CA ALA A 220 -1.81 -5.41 12.37
C ALA A 220 -2.26 -6.86 12.14
N ASN A 221 -1.37 -7.75 11.70
CA ASN A 221 -1.65 -9.16 11.45
C ASN A 221 -0.82 -10.14 12.30
N ASN A 222 -0.25 -9.64 13.40
CA ASN A 222 0.60 -10.42 14.32
C ASN A 222 1.82 -11.06 13.62
N HIS A 223 2.45 -10.32 12.69
CA HIS A 223 3.63 -10.78 11.95
C HIS A 223 3.39 -12.09 11.19
N LEU A 224 2.24 -12.18 10.52
CA LEU A 224 1.77 -13.41 9.89
C LEU A 224 2.77 -13.98 8.86
N ALA A 225 3.43 -13.15 8.07
CA ALA A 225 4.41 -13.61 7.09
C ALA A 225 5.61 -14.29 7.77
N GLU A 226 6.13 -13.67 8.82
CA GLU A 226 7.24 -14.21 9.62
C GLU A 226 6.83 -15.50 10.34
N LEU A 227 5.60 -15.57 10.83
CA LEU A 227 5.06 -16.77 11.46
C LEU A 227 4.97 -17.93 10.44
N LEU A 228 4.42 -17.67 9.25
CA LEU A 228 4.33 -18.68 8.19
C LEU A 228 5.73 -19.20 7.77
N GLU A 229 6.69 -18.31 7.65
CA GLU A 229 8.08 -18.68 7.33
C GLU A 229 8.72 -19.52 8.45
N ALA A 230 8.48 -19.17 9.71
CA ALA A 230 8.96 -19.94 10.87
C ALA A 230 8.36 -21.35 10.93
N GLU A 231 7.10 -21.50 10.49
CA GLU A 231 6.41 -22.79 10.36
C GLU A 231 6.77 -23.54 9.06
N GLY A 232 7.71 -23.04 8.27
CA GLY A 232 8.21 -23.70 7.08
C GLY A 232 7.37 -23.48 5.82
N ALA A 233 6.55 -22.45 5.75
CA ALA A 233 5.76 -22.07 4.57
C ALA A 233 6.37 -20.87 3.82
N GLU A 234 5.91 -20.65 2.58
CA GLU A 234 6.17 -19.44 1.80
C GLU A 234 4.94 -18.53 1.89
N ALA A 235 5.12 -17.31 2.40
CA ALA A 235 4.07 -16.30 2.40
C ALA A 235 3.92 -15.67 1.01
N VAL A 236 2.70 -15.59 0.51
CA VAL A 236 2.36 -14.93 -0.76
C VAL A 236 1.42 -13.78 -0.49
N CYS A 237 1.85 -12.55 -0.78
CA CYS A 237 1.05 -11.35 -0.58
C CYS A 237 0.81 -10.66 -1.93
N PRO A 238 -0.45 -10.36 -2.29
CA PRO A 238 -0.79 -9.61 -3.50
C PRO A 238 -0.21 -8.19 -3.49
N ASP A 239 -0.13 -7.56 -4.67
CA ASP A 239 0.46 -6.23 -4.83
C ASP A 239 -0.42 -5.12 -4.22
N LEU A 240 0.19 -4.10 -3.62
CA LEU A 240 -0.53 -2.93 -3.09
C LEU A 240 -1.23 -2.15 -4.21
N ILE A 241 -0.62 -2.11 -5.38
CA ILE A 241 -1.13 -1.36 -6.53
C ILE A 241 -2.43 -1.94 -7.09
N ASP A 242 -2.70 -3.22 -6.86
CA ASP A 242 -3.95 -3.87 -7.26
C ASP A 242 -5.17 -3.30 -6.54
N PHE A 243 -5.01 -2.83 -5.33
CA PHE A 243 -6.08 -2.10 -4.63
C PHE A 243 -6.47 -0.80 -5.34
N ILE A 244 -5.51 -0.09 -5.93
CA ILE A 244 -5.81 1.12 -6.71
C ILE A 244 -6.57 0.75 -7.98
N ASN A 245 -6.13 -0.31 -8.67
CA ASN A 245 -6.82 -0.85 -9.84
C ASN A 245 -8.25 -1.31 -9.48
N TYR A 246 -8.43 -1.97 -8.33
CA TYR A 246 -9.76 -2.33 -7.81
C TYR A 246 -10.67 -1.11 -7.63
N CYS A 247 -10.18 -0.05 -7.03
CA CYS A 247 -10.95 1.19 -6.85
C CYS A 247 -11.42 1.77 -8.19
N PHE A 248 -10.57 1.74 -9.22
CA PHE A 248 -10.94 2.17 -10.57
C PHE A 248 -11.90 1.19 -11.25
N TYR A 249 -11.63 -0.11 -11.18
CA TYR A 249 -12.45 -1.13 -11.83
C TYR A 249 -13.90 -1.12 -11.35
N ASN A 250 -14.13 -0.84 -10.08
CA ASN A 250 -15.46 -0.69 -9.49
C ASN A 250 -16.35 0.34 -10.19
N GLN A 251 -15.78 1.32 -10.90
CA GLN A 251 -16.57 2.31 -11.67
C GLN A 251 -17.29 1.69 -12.86
N ASN A 252 -16.78 0.57 -13.41
CA ASN A 252 -17.41 -0.15 -14.51
C ASN A 252 -18.76 -0.72 -14.06
N PHE A 253 -18.77 -1.48 -12.96
CA PHE A 253 -20.00 -2.03 -12.39
C PHE A 253 -21.00 -0.94 -12.00
N LYS A 254 -20.53 0.15 -11.38
CA LYS A 254 -21.38 1.28 -10.99
C LYS A 254 -22.00 1.96 -12.20
N CYS A 255 -21.27 2.06 -13.30
CA CYS A 255 -21.77 2.63 -14.54
C CYS A 255 -22.82 1.72 -15.19
N GLU A 256 -22.55 0.42 -15.24
CA GLU A 256 -23.40 -0.57 -15.94
C GLU A 256 -24.70 -0.84 -15.18
N PHE A 257 -24.63 -1.08 -13.88
CA PHE A 257 -25.76 -1.56 -13.07
C PHE A 257 -26.40 -0.51 -12.16
N LEU A 258 -25.68 0.57 -11.81
CA LEU A 258 -26.16 1.58 -10.86
C LEU A 258 -26.41 2.95 -11.50
N GLY A 259 -26.34 3.06 -12.82
CA GLY A 259 -26.65 4.29 -13.56
C GLY A 259 -25.65 5.43 -13.38
N PHE A 260 -24.41 5.16 -12.94
CA PHE A 260 -23.36 6.18 -12.85
C PHE A 260 -22.94 6.69 -14.24
N LYS A 261 -22.44 7.92 -14.30
CA LYS A 261 -22.06 8.56 -15.58
C LYS A 261 -20.96 7.78 -16.29
N LYS A 262 -21.13 7.49 -17.57
CA LYS A 262 -20.17 6.75 -18.43
C LYS A 262 -18.76 7.36 -18.45
N ASN A 263 -18.66 8.70 -18.36
CA ASN A 263 -17.35 9.37 -18.32
C ASN A 263 -16.51 8.96 -17.11
N LYS A 264 -17.11 8.63 -15.95
CA LYS A 264 -16.36 8.14 -14.78
C LYS A 264 -15.73 6.77 -15.04
N ALA A 265 -16.46 5.85 -15.66
CA ALA A 265 -15.91 4.55 -16.06
C ALA A 265 -14.81 4.70 -17.13
N THR A 266 -14.98 5.60 -18.09
CA THR A 266 -13.97 5.88 -19.11
C THR A 266 -12.66 6.41 -18.48
N ILE A 267 -12.75 7.39 -17.57
CA ILE A 267 -11.59 7.94 -16.86
C ILE A 267 -10.92 6.85 -16.01
N ALA A 268 -11.71 6.04 -15.30
CA ALA A 268 -11.19 4.94 -14.49
C ALA A 268 -10.44 3.91 -15.33
N ASN A 269 -10.97 3.53 -16.50
CA ASN A 269 -10.30 2.62 -17.42
C ASN A 269 -9.01 3.18 -18.01
N TRP A 270 -8.93 4.51 -18.25
CA TRP A 270 -7.67 5.16 -18.59
C TRP A 270 -6.68 5.11 -17.42
N GLY A 271 -7.16 5.27 -16.18
CA GLY A 271 -6.34 5.10 -14.97
C GLY A 271 -5.76 3.69 -14.87
N ILE A 272 -6.57 2.64 -15.06
CA ILE A 272 -6.12 1.25 -15.07
C ILE A 272 -5.06 1.04 -16.17
N LYS A 273 -5.30 1.51 -17.40
CA LYS A 273 -4.31 1.39 -18.50
C LYS A 273 -2.99 2.08 -18.18
N ALA A 274 -3.04 3.24 -17.52
CA ALA A 274 -1.84 3.96 -17.11
C ALA A 274 -1.06 3.19 -16.03
N ILE A 275 -1.74 2.59 -15.07
CA ILE A 275 -1.13 1.76 -14.01
C ILE A 275 -0.54 0.49 -14.63
N GLU A 276 -1.26 -0.21 -15.51
CA GLU A 276 -0.74 -1.40 -16.18
C GLU A 276 0.47 -1.09 -17.08
N TRP A 277 0.46 0.06 -17.76
CA TRP A 277 1.64 0.53 -18.48
C TRP A 277 2.83 0.77 -17.54
N LEU A 278 2.57 1.31 -16.36
CA LEU A 278 3.59 1.54 -15.34
C LEU A 278 4.13 0.23 -14.76
N ARG A 279 3.28 -0.78 -14.52
CA ARG A 279 3.65 -2.11 -14.02
C ARG A 279 4.33 -2.99 -15.06
N LYS A 280 4.19 -2.67 -16.34
CA LYS A 280 4.72 -3.48 -17.43
C LYS A 280 6.21 -3.86 -17.25
N PRO A 281 7.15 -2.93 -16.90
CA PRO A 281 8.54 -3.30 -16.64
C PRO A 281 8.74 -4.30 -15.49
N MET A 282 7.94 -4.19 -14.42
CA MET A 282 7.91 -5.15 -13.32
C MET A 282 7.49 -6.53 -13.83
N ASN A 283 6.35 -6.63 -14.51
CA ASN A 283 5.83 -7.90 -15.01
C ASN A 283 6.74 -8.53 -16.06
N GLU A 284 7.38 -7.72 -16.93
CA GLU A 284 8.40 -8.21 -17.90
C GLU A 284 9.61 -8.80 -17.16
N ALA A 285 10.07 -8.16 -16.09
CA ALA A 285 11.19 -8.64 -15.29
C ALA A 285 10.85 -9.95 -14.55
N LEU A 286 9.67 -10.00 -13.91
CA LEU A 286 9.19 -11.20 -13.20
C LEU A 286 9.00 -12.39 -14.17
N ALA A 287 8.45 -12.16 -15.38
CA ALA A 287 8.26 -13.19 -16.38
C ALA A 287 9.58 -13.79 -16.92
N GLN A 288 10.68 -13.04 -16.84
CA GLN A 288 12.01 -13.49 -17.27
C GLN A 288 12.80 -14.17 -16.16
N SER A 289 12.30 -14.18 -14.93
CA SER A 289 12.95 -14.79 -13.78
C SER A 289 12.67 -16.30 -13.68
N ARG A 290 13.47 -16.99 -12.87
CA ARG A 290 13.29 -18.43 -12.57
C ARG A 290 12.36 -18.67 -11.39
N HIS A 291 12.22 -17.68 -10.51
CA HIS A 291 11.59 -17.88 -9.21
C HIS A 291 10.32 -17.04 -9.01
N PHE A 292 10.07 -16.05 -9.87
CA PHE A 292 8.93 -15.15 -9.72
C PHE A 292 7.92 -15.31 -10.83
N THR A 293 6.67 -14.91 -10.55
CA THR A 293 5.58 -14.88 -11.52
C THR A 293 5.04 -13.46 -11.66
N PRO A 294 4.65 -13.01 -12.87
CA PRO A 294 3.95 -11.75 -13.06
C PRO A 294 2.65 -11.72 -12.25
N SER A 295 2.26 -10.53 -11.83
CA SER A 295 0.98 -10.31 -11.18
C SER A 295 -0.18 -10.33 -12.18
N ALA A 296 -1.33 -10.88 -11.80
CA ALA A 296 -2.54 -10.83 -12.59
C ALA A 296 -3.01 -9.38 -12.80
N ASN A 297 -3.75 -9.12 -13.87
CA ASN A 297 -4.42 -7.83 -14.02
C ASN A 297 -5.78 -7.85 -13.33
N ILE A 298 -6.31 -6.66 -13.02
CA ILE A 298 -7.55 -6.53 -12.25
C ILE A 298 -8.77 -7.14 -12.94
N ALA A 299 -8.79 -7.20 -14.28
CA ALA A 299 -9.90 -7.80 -15.02
C ALA A 299 -9.86 -9.34 -14.93
N ASP A 300 -8.68 -9.93 -14.86
CA ASP A 300 -8.54 -11.37 -14.64
C ASP A 300 -8.93 -11.75 -13.21
N LEU A 301 -8.51 -10.97 -12.20
CA LEU A 301 -8.96 -11.15 -10.81
C LEU A 301 -10.50 -11.07 -10.71
N ALA A 302 -11.13 -10.12 -11.40
CA ALA A 302 -12.59 -10.00 -11.43
C ALA A 302 -13.25 -11.25 -12.04
N LYS A 303 -12.72 -11.79 -13.14
CA LYS A 303 -13.20 -13.04 -13.75
C LYS A 303 -13.02 -14.26 -12.86
N MET A 304 -11.91 -14.34 -12.12
CA MET A 304 -11.68 -15.41 -11.16
C MET A 304 -12.68 -15.36 -10.00
N ALA A 305 -13.04 -14.17 -9.53
CA ALA A 305 -14.02 -13.98 -8.47
C ALA A 305 -15.47 -14.25 -8.91
N GLU A 306 -15.83 -13.93 -10.17
CA GLU A 306 -17.20 -13.91 -10.68
C GLU A 306 -18.01 -15.20 -10.44
N PRO A 307 -17.45 -16.42 -10.57
CA PRO A 307 -18.17 -17.65 -10.27
C PRO A 307 -18.59 -17.80 -8.81
N ILE A 308 -17.96 -17.06 -7.89
CA ILE A 308 -18.16 -17.17 -6.44
C ILE A 308 -18.95 -15.96 -5.93
N VAL A 309 -18.53 -14.75 -6.31
CA VAL A 309 -19.13 -13.50 -5.86
C VAL A 309 -19.15 -12.45 -6.96
N SER A 310 -20.28 -11.78 -7.12
CA SER A 310 -20.42 -10.71 -8.12
C SER A 310 -19.46 -9.55 -7.86
N PRO A 311 -18.88 -8.93 -8.92
CA PRO A 311 -18.14 -7.67 -8.83
C PRO A 311 -18.92 -6.50 -8.23
N GLY A 312 -20.23 -6.65 -8.02
CA GLY A 312 -21.07 -5.73 -7.24
C GLY A 312 -20.80 -5.75 -5.74
N ASN A 313 -20.20 -6.81 -5.22
CA ASN A 313 -19.81 -6.91 -3.81
C ASN A 313 -18.52 -6.13 -3.55
N GLN A 314 -18.65 -4.80 -3.47
CA GLN A 314 -17.55 -3.85 -3.40
C GLN A 314 -17.23 -3.38 -1.98
N THR A 315 -18.17 -3.57 -1.04
CA THR A 315 -17.96 -3.13 0.35
C THR A 315 -17.01 -4.09 1.06
N GLY A 316 -15.93 -3.57 1.65
CA GLY A 316 -14.89 -4.38 2.30
C GLY A 316 -14.10 -5.25 1.31
N GLU A 317 -13.91 -4.75 0.08
CA GLU A 317 -13.14 -5.40 -0.99
C GLU A 317 -13.65 -6.79 -1.41
N GLY A 318 -14.90 -7.16 -1.12
CA GLY A 318 -15.41 -8.53 -1.20
C GLY A 318 -15.04 -9.32 -2.46
N TRP A 319 -15.37 -8.84 -3.67
CA TRP A 319 -15.01 -9.55 -4.89
C TRP A 319 -13.49 -9.56 -5.14
N PHE A 320 -12.80 -8.48 -4.74
CA PHE A 320 -11.36 -8.34 -4.97
C PHE A 320 -10.57 -9.35 -4.14
N LEU A 321 -10.90 -9.48 -2.84
CA LEU A 321 -10.29 -10.49 -1.97
C LEU A 321 -10.59 -11.91 -2.46
N THR A 322 -11.79 -12.16 -2.99
CA THR A 322 -12.13 -13.46 -3.60
C THR A 322 -11.26 -13.72 -4.83
N GLY A 323 -11.02 -12.71 -5.68
CA GLY A 323 -10.12 -12.83 -6.82
C GLY A 323 -8.67 -13.15 -6.40
N GLU A 324 -8.16 -12.43 -5.38
CA GLU A 324 -6.83 -12.70 -4.80
C GLU A 324 -6.69 -14.12 -4.20
N MET A 325 -7.78 -14.68 -3.65
CA MET A 325 -7.78 -16.06 -3.14
C MET A 325 -7.77 -17.10 -4.26
N MET A 326 -8.23 -16.74 -5.45
CA MET A 326 -8.29 -17.63 -6.62
C MET A 326 -7.03 -17.56 -7.50
N GLU A 327 -6.20 -16.50 -7.35
CA GLU A 327 -4.91 -16.34 -8.01
C GLU A 327 -3.85 -17.31 -7.43
#